data_b674c4309d163ca4690452d3d578d462
#
_entry.id   b674c4309d163ca4690452d3d578d462
#
_cell.length_a   1.000
_cell.length_b   1.000
_cell.length_c   1.000
_cell.angle_alpha   90.00
_cell.angle_beta   90.00
_cell.angle_gamma   90.00
#
_symmetry.space_group_name_H-M   'P 1'
#
loop_
_entity.id
_entity.type
_entity.pdbx_description
1 polymer ?
#
loop_
_entity_poly.entity_id
_entity_poly.type
_entity_poly.pdbx_seq_one_letter_code
_entity_poly.pdbx_strand_id
1 'polypeptide(L)'
;MEFVSKQQTYEATRKLLLENAARLSDTNLEDIARNMQMDGDHSRLPALYQRFLDTITADPLEPQDALAAAAEFMEKNVDAQGKPQVADMIQAAKVTADDPEKGDTAFWNHWIELLASV
;
A
#
# COMPACT_ATOMS: atom_id res chain seq x y z
N MET A 1 -2.79 -14.95 9.68
CA MET A 1 -1.72 -14.00 10.01
C MET A 1 -2.12 -13.11 11.16
N GLU A 2 -1.17 -12.75 12.00
CA GLU A 2 -1.41 -11.90 13.15
C GLU A 2 -1.68 -10.45 12.76
N PHE A 3 -2.12 -9.66 13.72
CA PHE A 3 -2.30 -8.22 13.53
C PHE A 3 -0.98 -7.54 13.18
N VAL A 4 -1.07 -6.47 12.43
CA VAL A 4 0.08 -5.66 12.02
C VAL A 4 -0.11 -4.21 12.50
N SER A 5 1.02 -3.51 12.68
CA SER A 5 0.99 -2.10 13.07
C SER A 5 0.72 -1.21 11.88
N LYS A 6 0.32 0.04 12.17
CA LYS A 6 0.16 1.06 11.12
C LYS A 6 1.49 1.35 10.42
N GLN A 7 2.61 1.33 11.14
CA GLN A 7 3.93 1.53 10.54
C GLN A 7 4.31 0.38 9.60
N GLN A 8 4.06 -0.88 10.00
CA GLN A 8 4.25 -2.03 9.12
C GLN A 8 3.42 -1.90 7.86
N THR A 9 2.16 -1.50 8.00
CA THR A 9 1.25 -1.30 6.87
C THR A 9 1.79 -0.24 5.91
N TYR A 10 2.28 0.87 6.43
CA TYR A 10 2.87 1.95 5.65
C TYR A 10 4.10 1.48 4.88
N GLU A 11 5.00 0.77 5.56
CA GLU A 11 6.22 0.22 4.96
C GLU A 11 5.91 -0.84 3.89
N ALA A 12 4.94 -1.70 4.13
CA ALA A 12 4.51 -2.70 3.14
C ALA A 12 3.93 -2.01 1.90
N THR A 13 3.14 -0.95 2.10
CA THR A 13 2.58 -0.15 1.00
C THR A 13 3.70 0.50 0.18
N ARG A 14 4.71 1.03 0.85
CA ARG A 14 5.88 1.61 0.19
C ARG A 14 6.59 0.59 -0.70
N LYS A 15 6.82 -0.61 -0.19
CA LYS A 15 7.45 -1.69 -0.96
C LYS A 15 6.61 -2.10 -2.16
N LEU A 16 5.30 -2.18 -1.98
CA LEU A 16 4.38 -2.48 -3.08
C LEU A 16 4.48 -1.43 -4.19
N LEU A 17 4.52 -0.16 -3.83
CA LEU A 17 4.68 0.94 -4.79
C LEU A 17 6.03 0.88 -5.49
N LEU A 18 7.12 0.60 -4.77
CA LEU A 18 8.46 0.48 -5.37
C LEU A 18 8.53 -0.64 -6.40
N GLU A 19 7.98 -1.81 -6.08
CA GLU A 19 7.96 -2.95 -6.99
C GLU A 19 7.19 -2.63 -8.26
N ASN A 20 6.03 -1.99 -8.13
CA ASN A 20 5.23 -1.63 -9.28
C ASN A 20 5.82 -0.47 -10.08
N ALA A 21 6.50 0.47 -9.40
CA ALA A 21 7.24 1.53 -10.06
C ALA A 21 8.31 0.96 -11.02
N ALA A 22 9.05 -0.04 -10.55
CA ALA A 22 10.06 -0.72 -11.36
C ALA A 22 9.41 -1.52 -12.50
N ARG A 23 8.36 -2.27 -12.18
CA ARG A 23 7.67 -3.12 -13.18
C ARG A 23 7.03 -2.29 -14.29
N LEU A 24 6.45 -1.15 -13.95
CA LEU A 24 5.72 -0.28 -14.89
C LEU A 24 6.55 0.90 -15.41
N SER A 25 7.78 1.07 -14.92
CA SER A 25 8.63 2.22 -15.21
C SER A 25 7.89 3.55 -14.92
N ASP A 26 7.21 3.60 -13.79
CA ASP A 26 6.36 4.74 -13.41
C ASP A 26 7.05 5.63 -12.39
N THR A 27 7.40 6.86 -12.80
CA THR A 27 8.13 7.81 -11.95
C THR A 27 7.26 8.38 -10.83
N ASN A 28 5.94 8.47 -11.02
CA ASN A 28 5.04 8.95 -9.97
C ASN A 28 5.01 7.97 -8.79
N LEU A 29 4.90 6.66 -9.08
CA LEU A 29 4.95 5.63 -8.04
C LEU A 29 6.29 5.65 -7.31
N GLU A 30 7.38 5.79 -8.05
CA GLU A 30 8.73 5.86 -7.47
C GLU A 30 8.87 7.06 -6.54
N ASP A 31 8.41 8.23 -6.96
CA ASP A 31 8.50 9.46 -6.17
C ASP A 31 7.68 9.36 -4.88
N ILE A 32 6.48 8.82 -4.97
CA ILE A 32 5.64 8.63 -3.78
C ILE A 32 6.33 7.66 -2.80
N ALA A 33 6.80 6.53 -3.29
CA ALA A 33 7.47 5.54 -2.44
C ALA A 33 8.74 6.10 -1.80
N ARG A 34 9.49 6.89 -2.55
CA ARG A 34 10.71 7.54 -2.03
C ARG A 34 10.38 8.50 -0.90
N ASN A 35 9.30 9.27 -1.03
CA ASN A 35 8.86 10.20 0.00
C ASN A 35 8.21 9.51 1.20
N MET A 36 7.79 8.26 1.04
CA MET A 36 7.26 7.44 2.14
C MET A 36 8.37 6.80 2.99
N GLN A 37 9.63 6.87 2.56
CA GLN A 37 10.73 6.22 3.29
C GLN A 37 10.75 6.64 4.75
N MET A 38 10.80 5.65 5.64
CA MET A 38 10.84 5.88 7.09
C MET A 38 12.27 6.04 7.58
N ASP A 39 12.46 6.97 8.51
CA ASP A 39 13.69 7.15 9.25
C ASP A 39 13.31 7.05 10.74
N GLY A 40 13.45 5.85 11.29
CA GLY A 40 12.92 5.56 12.62
C GLY A 40 11.39 5.58 12.60
N ASP A 41 10.80 6.48 13.38
CA ASP A 41 9.35 6.68 13.47
C ASP A 41 8.84 7.86 12.61
N HIS A 42 9.72 8.45 11.79
CA HIS A 42 9.38 9.58 10.93
C HIS A 42 9.46 9.19 9.45
N SER A 43 8.47 9.62 8.67
CA SER A 43 8.52 9.52 7.22
C SER A 43 9.35 10.66 6.65
N ARG A 44 10.05 10.42 5.53
CA ARG A 44 10.78 11.45 4.80
C ARG A 44 9.89 12.64 4.46
N LEU A 45 8.61 12.38 4.12
CA LEU A 45 7.59 13.40 3.96
C LEU A 45 6.47 13.13 4.98
N PRO A 46 6.50 13.78 6.15
CA PRO A 46 5.52 13.51 7.23
C PRO A 46 4.07 13.66 6.80
N ALA A 47 3.78 14.56 5.86
CA ALA A 47 2.43 14.75 5.34
C ALA A 47 1.87 13.48 4.68
N LEU A 48 2.71 12.70 3.99
CA LEU A 48 2.28 11.43 3.40
C LEU A 48 1.93 10.41 4.47
N TYR A 49 2.72 10.34 5.53
CA TYR A 49 2.43 9.44 6.64
C TYR A 49 1.11 9.81 7.31
N GLN A 50 0.88 11.10 7.52
CA GLN A 50 -0.39 11.57 8.10
C GLN A 50 -1.58 11.22 7.20
N ARG A 51 -1.46 11.40 5.89
CA ARG A 51 -2.51 11.00 4.94
C ARG A 51 -2.78 9.50 5.00
N PHE A 52 -1.73 8.70 5.16
CA PHE A 52 -1.88 7.26 5.34
C PHE A 52 -2.61 6.94 6.64
N LEU A 53 -2.22 7.57 7.74
CA LEU A 53 -2.87 7.37 9.03
C LEU A 53 -4.36 7.72 8.99
N ASP A 54 -4.75 8.69 8.17
CA ASP A 54 -6.15 9.09 8.01
C ASP A 54 -7.00 7.99 7.35
N THR A 55 -6.37 6.99 6.70
CA THR A 55 -7.08 5.84 6.13
C THR A 55 -7.26 4.70 7.11
N ILE A 56 -6.59 4.77 8.27
CA ILE A 56 -6.56 3.68 9.25
C ILE A 56 -7.68 3.87 10.27
N THR A 57 -8.50 2.83 10.45
CA THR A 57 -9.63 2.84 11.37
C THR A 57 -9.39 2.04 12.64
N ALA A 58 -8.31 1.27 12.71
CA ALA A 58 -7.96 0.44 13.85
C ALA A 58 -6.43 0.32 13.98
N ASP A 59 -5.93 0.05 15.18
CA ASP A 59 -4.52 -0.20 15.43
C ASP A 59 -4.43 -1.12 16.67
N PRO A 60 -3.91 -2.34 16.53
CA PRO A 60 -3.38 -2.95 15.31
C PRO A 60 -4.45 -3.32 14.28
N LEU A 61 -4.01 -3.58 13.05
CA LEU A 61 -4.90 -3.93 11.94
C LEU A 61 -4.81 -5.41 11.58
N GLU A 62 -5.93 -5.98 11.13
CA GLU A 62 -5.87 -7.25 10.41
C GLU A 62 -5.24 -7.00 9.04
N PRO A 63 -4.57 -8.01 8.43
CA PRO A 63 -3.96 -7.85 7.11
C PRO A 63 -4.94 -7.39 6.02
N GLN A 64 -6.20 -7.79 6.11
CA GLN A 64 -7.25 -7.35 5.20
C GLN A 64 -7.53 -5.85 5.35
N ASP A 65 -7.65 -5.37 6.58
CA ASP A 65 -7.86 -3.94 6.86
C ASP A 65 -6.64 -3.13 6.49
N ALA A 66 -5.44 -3.69 6.66
CA ALA A 66 -4.20 -3.06 6.23
C ALA A 66 -4.19 -2.88 4.71
N LEU A 67 -4.61 -3.89 3.94
CA LEU A 67 -4.70 -3.78 2.49
C LEU A 67 -5.76 -2.76 2.06
N ALA A 68 -6.89 -2.70 2.77
CA ALA A 68 -7.92 -1.71 2.50
C ALA A 68 -7.39 -0.28 2.70
N ALA A 69 -6.63 -0.04 3.77
CA ALA A 69 -5.99 1.25 4.04
C ALA A 69 -4.97 1.59 2.94
N ALA A 70 -4.15 0.63 2.54
CA ALA A 70 -3.18 0.81 1.46
C ALA A 70 -3.86 1.16 0.14
N ALA A 71 -4.95 0.47 -0.20
CA ALA A 71 -5.71 0.71 -1.42
C ALA A 71 -6.32 2.11 -1.42
N GLU A 72 -6.91 2.53 -0.31
CA GLU A 72 -7.48 3.89 -0.18
C GLU A 72 -6.40 4.96 -0.32
N PHE A 73 -5.25 4.76 0.32
CA PHE A 73 -4.12 5.69 0.22
C PHE A 73 -3.65 5.82 -1.22
N MET A 74 -3.49 4.70 -1.92
CA MET A 74 -3.06 4.70 -3.32
C MET A 74 -4.09 5.39 -4.21
N GLU A 75 -5.37 5.13 -4.00
CA GLU A 75 -6.43 5.76 -4.78
C GLU A 75 -6.40 7.29 -4.65
N LYS A 76 -6.12 7.80 -3.46
CA LYS A 76 -6.12 9.25 -3.18
C LYS A 76 -4.82 9.95 -3.57
N ASN A 77 -3.70 9.25 -3.61
CA ASN A 77 -2.38 9.89 -3.73
C ASN A 77 -1.61 9.50 -4.98
N VAL A 78 -1.96 8.40 -5.64
CA VAL A 78 -1.29 7.93 -6.85
C VAL A 78 -2.00 8.47 -8.08
N ASP A 79 -1.23 8.98 -9.04
CA ASP A 79 -1.76 9.42 -10.33
C ASP A 79 -1.94 8.20 -11.24
N ALA A 80 -3.19 7.80 -11.45
CA ALA A 80 -3.55 6.70 -12.34
C ALA A 80 -4.20 7.17 -13.64
N GLN A 81 -4.36 8.47 -13.83
CA GLN A 81 -5.03 9.01 -15.02
C GLN A 81 -4.20 8.73 -16.27
N GLY A 82 -4.80 8.08 -17.26
CA GLY A 82 -4.09 7.67 -18.46
C GLY A 82 -3.11 6.52 -18.26
N LYS A 83 -3.17 5.83 -17.11
CA LYS A 83 -2.27 4.75 -16.74
C LYS A 83 -3.07 3.51 -16.36
N PRO A 84 -3.56 2.73 -17.34
CA PRO A 84 -4.46 1.60 -17.06
C PRO A 84 -3.82 0.53 -16.16
N GLN A 85 -2.52 0.29 -16.26
CA GLN A 85 -1.83 -0.69 -15.44
C GLN A 85 -1.73 -0.26 -13.98
N VAL A 86 -1.55 1.04 -13.73
CA VAL A 86 -1.57 1.61 -12.38
C VAL A 86 -2.99 1.51 -11.80
N ALA A 87 -3.99 1.88 -12.58
CA ALA A 87 -5.40 1.76 -12.17
C ALA A 87 -5.77 0.32 -11.85
N ASP A 88 -5.29 -0.64 -12.65
CA ASP A 88 -5.54 -2.07 -12.43
C ASP A 88 -4.91 -2.56 -11.12
N MET A 89 -3.70 -2.09 -10.81
CA MET A 89 -3.03 -2.42 -9.55
C MET A 89 -3.86 -1.95 -8.35
N ILE A 90 -4.32 -0.71 -8.38
CA ILE A 90 -5.15 -0.15 -7.30
C ILE A 90 -6.47 -0.89 -7.19
N GLN A 91 -7.11 -1.21 -8.31
CA GLN A 91 -8.35 -1.95 -8.34
C GLN A 91 -8.18 -3.37 -7.78
N ALA A 92 -7.09 -4.05 -8.13
CA ALA A 92 -6.77 -5.37 -7.59
C ALA A 92 -6.61 -5.32 -6.07
N ALA A 93 -5.97 -4.28 -5.55
CA ALA A 93 -5.82 -4.08 -4.11
C ALA A 93 -7.18 -3.86 -3.44
N LYS A 94 -8.05 -3.06 -4.02
CA LYS A 94 -9.40 -2.79 -3.50
C LYS A 94 -10.27 -4.04 -3.46
N VAL A 95 -10.32 -4.78 -4.55
CA VAL A 95 -11.13 -5.99 -4.67
C VAL A 95 -10.63 -7.07 -3.71
N THR A 96 -9.31 -7.24 -3.63
CA THR A 96 -8.68 -8.24 -2.73
C THR A 96 -8.90 -7.87 -1.27
N ALA A 97 -8.83 -6.58 -0.92
CA ALA A 97 -9.08 -6.12 0.44
C ALA A 97 -10.55 -6.33 0.86
N ASP A 98 -11.47 -6.17 -0.10
CA ASP A 98 -12.90 -6.37 0.14
C ASP A 98 -13.21 -7.84 0.41
N ASP A 99 -12.63 -8.75 -0.38
CA ASP A 99 -12.79 -10.19 -0.20
C ASP A 99 -11.53 -10.93 -0.68
N PRO A 100 -10.60 -11.28 0.25
CA PRO A 100 -9.36 -11.97 -0.13
C PRO A 100 -9.57 -13.33 -0.80
N GLU A 101 -10.68 -14.01 -0.53
CA GLU A 101 -10.99 -15.31 -1.13
C GLU A 101 -11.45 -15.18 -2.57
N LYS A 102 -12.14 -14.08 -2.91
CA LYS A 102 -12.66 -13.81 -4.26
C LYS A 102 -11.78 -12.88 -5.08
N GLY A 103 -10.85 -12.19 -4.43
CA GLY A 103 -9.92 -11.31 -5.10
C GLY A 103 -8.77 -12.05 -5.77
N ASP A 104 -7.67 -11.34 -6.03
CA ASP A 104 -6.47 -11.91 -6.62
C ASP A 104 -5.65 -12.63 -5.55
N THR A 105 -5.67 -13.96 -5.59
CA THR A 105 -4.95 -14.78 -4.61
C THR A 105 -3.45 -14.52 -4.64
N ALA A 106 -2.86 -14.35 -5.81
CA ALA A 106 -1.43 -14.03 -5.94
C ALA A 106 -1.12 -12.68 -5.30
N PHE A 107 -1.98 -11.68 -5.53
CA PHE A 107 -1.84 -10.36 -4.92
C PHE A 107 -1.95 -10.46 -3.39
N TRP A 108 -2.92 -11.20 -2.88
CA TRP A 108 -3.11 -11.38 -1.44
C TRP A 108 -1.88 -12.03 -0.80
N ASN A 109 -1.37 -13.12 -1.39
CA ASN A 109 -0.19 -13.81 -0.88
C ASN A 109 1.04 -12.90 -0.88
N HIS A 110 1.18 -12.10 -1.92
CA HIS A 110 2.28 -11.13 -2.01
C HIS A 110 2.16 -10.04 -0.94
N TRP A 111 0.95 -9.56 -0.69
CA TRP A 111 0.70 -8.58 0.38
C TRP A 111 1.11 -9.14 1.74
N ILE A 112 0.72 -10.39 2.02
CA ILE A 112 1.10 -11.06 3.27
C ILE A 112 2.63 -11.16 3.39
N GLU A 113 3.32 -11.49 2.30
CA GLU A 113 4.79 -11.54 2.29
C GLU A 113 5.40 -10.16 2.56
N LEU A 114 4.87 -9.11 1.99
CA LEU A 114 5.33 -7.75 2.23
C LEU A 114 5.16 -7.35 3.70
N LEU A 115 4.01 -7.64 4.29
CA LEU A 115 3.77 -7.37 5.70
C LEU A 115 4.75 -8.11 6.60
N ALA A 116 5.08 -9.36 6.25
CA ALA A 116 6.02 -10.17 7.02
C ALA A 116 7.47 -9.71 6.88
N SER A 117 7.80 -8.98 5.82
CA SER A 117 9.17 -8.54 5.51
C SER A 117 9.56 -7.21 6.14
N VAL A 118 8.64 -6.52 6.78
CA VAL A 118 8.87 -5.19 7.36
C VAL A 118 8.85 -5.18 8.88
#